data_deb5c4163e755be61fe942d2194cab75
#
_entry.id   deb5c4163e755be61fe942d2194cab75
#
_cell.length_a   1.000
_cell.length_b   1.000
_cell.length_c   1.000
_cell.angle_alpha   90.00
_cell.angle_beta   90.00
_cell.angle_gamma   90.00
#
_symmetry.space_group_name_H-M   'P 1'
#
loop_
_entity.id
_entity.type
_entity.pdbx_description
1 polymer ?
#
loop_
_entity_poly.entity_id
_entity_poly.type
_entity_poly.pdbx_seq_one_letter_code
_entity_poly.pdbx_strand_id
1 'polypeptide(L)'
;MLKKLAPYTRGYRLYVMLGVLFSAGEAVLELELPQAMSEIVDVGIAGGDRSYILLTGLKMFLMAMAALGCGVGAAVLAAKAAMGFGANLRQAEYEQVQRFSFANIEHFSTASLITRLTNDVSSVQMTLFMGMRMCVRAPVMLVTALVKAMEISPDLSQVFLVAVPLLIIAVVIVIRYVGPFFTALQNATDDLNLVVQENLNAVRVVKSFVREDEEEKKFRVRSDRLRDTAERAFGFVVMFMPIMIMIMGGTIVSLMWLGGHDVAEGTLLSGDLMAFFTYASEILMSLMMVSMVLMFLTRAIACGKRIVEVLDEQPQITDAQADPALTVENGDIRFEHVYFKYHPTAEDWNLTDIDLHIESGMTVGILGGTGSAKTTLVSMIPRLYEVDKGAVCVGGHNVKDYTMEVLRSGCAMVLQKNTLFSGTIRENLRWGRADATDAEIEEACRMACADEFIQRMPDGYDTYIEQGGTNVSGGQKQRLCIARAILRRPKVLILDDSTSAVDTATDARIRSALKTALPGTTKLIIAQRITSVMDADMILVLDDGHVVGQGTHTQLMESCEIYREVYESQQEGVSIDG
;
A
#
# COMPACT_ATOMS: atom_id res chain seq x y z
N MET A 1 2.26 -9.92 15.72
CA MET A 1 1.24 -9.36 14.85
C MET A 1 -0.08 -9.06 15.56
N LEU A 2 -0.88 -10.05 16.00
CA LEU A 2 -2.21 -9.82 16.60
C LEU A 2 -2.18 -8.82 17.77
N LYS A 3 -1.21 -8.91 18.68
CA LYS A 3 -1.04 -7.95 19.78
C LYS A 3 -0.82 -6.51 19.31
N LYS A 4 -0.16 -6.31 18.15
CA LYS A 4 0.10 -4.99 17.56
C LYS A 4 -1.11 -4.42 16.80
N LEU A 5 -1.94 -5.29 16.22
CA LEU A 5 -3.16 -4.88 15.51
C LEU A 5 -4.37 -4.72 16.46
N ALA A 6 -4.39 -5.40 17.61
CA ALA A 6 -5.48 -5.33 18.59
C ALA A 6 -5.84 -3.91 19.07
N PRO A 7 -4.90 -2.96 19.25
CA PRO A 7 -5.24 -1.59 19.63
C PRO A 7 -6.17 -0.89 18.65
N TYR A 8 -6.11 -1.19 17.36
CA TYR A 8 -6.92 -0.56 16.31
C TYR A 8 -8.39 -1.02 16.31
N THR A 9 -8.74 -2.04 17.13
CA THR A 9 -10.14 -2.35 17.45
C THR A 9 -10.75 -1.38 18.47
N ARG A 10 -10.00 -0.38 18.94
CA ARG A 10 -10.46 0.59 19.94
C ARG A 10 -11.69 1.35 19.42
N GLY A 11 -12.74 1.48 20.26
CA GLY A 11 -14.03 2.01 19.83
C GLY A 11 -15.01 0.95 19.31
N TYR A 12 -14.54 -0.22 18.87
CA TYR A 12 -15.36 -1.28 18.31
C TYR A 12 -15.37 -2.58 19.12
N ARG A 13 -14.67 -2.63 20.26
CA ARG A 13 -14.53 -3.83 21.10
C ARG A 13 -15.89 -4.38 21.59
N LEU A 14 -16.82 -3.49 21.93
CA LEU A 14 -18.17 -3.90 22.31
C LEU A 14 -18.90 -4.61 21.17
N TYR A 15 -18.76 -4.09 19.94
CA TYR A 15 -19.36 -4.72 18.76
C TYR A 15 -18.74 -6.10 18.46
N VAL A 16 -17.43 -6.25 18.70
CA VAL A 16 -16.74 -7.56 18.59
C VAL A 16 -17.32 -8.53 19.63
N MET A 17 -17.38 -8.15 20.90
CA MET A 17 -17.90 -9.01 21.97
C MET A 17 -19.36 -9.42 21.76
N LEU A 18 -20.23 -8.46 21.45
CA LEU A 18 -21.63 -8.73 21.18
C LEU A 18 -21.81 -9.57 19.92
N GLY A 19 -21.06 -9.30 18.85
CA GLY A 19 -21.12 -10.06 17.61
C GLY A 19 -20.72 -11.54 17.81
N VAL A 20 -19.70 -11.79 18.62
CA VAL A 20 -19.31 -13.15 19.06
C VAL A 20 -20.41 -13.82 19.87
N LEU A 21 -21.01 -13.10 20.84
CA LEU A 21 -22.09 -13.64 21.67
C LEU A 21 -23.33 -13.98 20.83
N PHE A 22 -23.73 -13.08 19.93
CA PHE A 22 -24.87 -13.30 19.03
C PHE A 22 -24.61 -14.49 18.08
N SER A 23 -23.38 -14.62 17.55
CA SER A 23 -23.02 -15.75 16.68
C SER A 23 -23.05 -17.10 17.42
N ALA A 24 -22.59 -17.11 18.68
CA ALA A 24 -22.71 -18.30 19.53
C ALA A 24 -24.19 -18.61 19.87
N GLY A 25 -24.96 -17.60 20.20
CA GLY A 25 -26.41 -17.74 20.48
C GLY A 25 -27.20 -18.26 19.26
N GLU A 26 -26.90 -17.77 18.06
CA GLU A 26 -27.46 -18.29 16.79
C GLU A 26 -27.19 -19.79 16.67
N ALA A 27 -25.93 -20.23 16.85
CA ALA A 27 -25.54 -21.63 16.72
C ALA A 27 -26.24 -22.55 17.74
N VAL A 28 -26.37 -22.11 18.97
CA VAL A 28 -27.05 -22.91 20.03
C VAL A 28 -28.55 -23.01 19.73
N LEU A 29 -29.21 -21.90 19.40
CA LEU A 29 -30.66 -21.90 19.10
C LEU A 29 -30.99 -22.76 17.87
N GLU A 30 -30.13 -22.76 16.86
CA GLU A 30 -30.31 -23.57 15.65
C GLU A 30 -30.27 -25.07 15.96
N LEU A 31 -29.41 -25.49 16.89
CA LEU A 31 -29.27 -26.88 17.31
C LEU A 31 -30.35 -27.37 18.29
N GLU A 32 -31.18 -26.49 18.84
CA GLU A 32 -32.37 -26.87 19.60
C GLU A 32 -33.57 -27.24 18.70
N LEU A 33 -33.58 -26.81 17.42
CA LEU A 33 -34.68 -27.08 16.49
C LEU A 33 -34.86 -28.56 16.17
N PRO A 34 -33.82 -29.38 15.88
CA PRO A 34 -33.95 -30.81 15.63
C PRO A 34 -34.55 -31.57 16.82
N GLN A 35 -34.19 -31.16 18.05
CA GLN A 35 -34.73 -31.78 19.26
C GLN A 35 -36.25 -31.49 19.42
N ALA A 36 -36.66 -30.23 19.20
CA ALA A 36 -38.08 -29.89 19.22
C ALA A 36 -38.88 -30.60 18.11
N MET A 37 -38.24 -30.85 16.95
CA MET A 37 -38.84 -31.65 15.89
C MET A 37 -39.00 -33.10 16.28
N SER A 38 -38.00 -33.71 16.96
CA SER A 38 -38.09 -35.05 17.55
C SER A 38 -39.29 -35.16 18.51
N GLU A 39 -39.45 -34.18 19.43
CA GLU A 39 -40.60 -34.13 20.34
C GLU A 39 -41.95 -34.11 19.61
N ILE A 40 -42.07 -33.40 18.48
CA ILE A 40 -43.27 -33.39 17.65
C ILE A 40 -43.57 -34.77 17.10
N VAL A 41 -42.56 -35.48 16.62
CA VAL A 41 -42.69 -36.81 16.01
C VAL A 41 -43.05 -37.85 17.06
N ASP A 42 -42.25 -37.92 18.13
CA ASP A 42 -42.29 -39.03 19.08
C ASP A 42 -43.41 -38.90 20.14
N VAL A 43 -43.78 -37.66 20.48
CA VAL A 43 -44.84 -37.41 21.49
C VAL A 43 -46.12 -36.93 20.80
N GLY A 44 -46.01 -35.92 19.95
CA GLY A 44 -47.16 -35.27 19.32
C GLY A 44 -47.89 -36.16 18.31
N ILE A 45 -47.15 -36.69 17.32
CA ILE A 45 -47.74 -37.54 16.25
C ILE A 45 -48.08 -38.91 16.79
N ALA A 46 -47.17 -39.58 17.52
CA ALA A 46 -47.38 -40.89 18.09
C ALA A 46 -48.56 -40.89 19.10
N GLY A 47 -48.69 -39.81 19.90
CA GLY A 47 -49.79 -39.64 20.86
C GLY A 47 -51.09 -39.08 20.25
N GLY A 48 -51.08 -38.62 18.99
CA GLY A 48 -52.22 -38.01 18.34
C GLY A 48 -52.65 -36.65 18.95
N ASP A 49 -51.79 -36.01 19.75
CA ASP A 49 -52.08 -34.76 20.44
C ASP A 49 -51.80 -33.52 19.58
N ARG A 50 -52.86 -33.02 18.93
CA ARG A 50 -52.80 -31.84 18.07
C ARG A 50 -52.38 -30.59 18.80
N SER A 51 -52.77 -30.46 20.08
CA SER A 51 -52.44 -29.28 20.89
C SER A 51 -50.96 -29.24 21.21
N TYR A 52 -50.34 -30.38 21.51
CA TYR A 52 -48.91 -30.52 21.74
C TYR A 52 -48.10 -30.17 20.46
N ILE A 53 -48.53 -30.71 19.28
CA ILE A 53 -47.90 -30.40 18.00
C ILE A 53 -47.93 -28.90 17.71
N LEU A 54 -49.08 -28.22 17.93
CA LEU A 54 -49.18 -26.78 17.68
C LEU A 54 -48.34 -25.95 18.64
N LEU A 55 -48.32 -26.33 19.92
CA LEU A 55 -47.51 -25.61 20.93
C LEU A 55 -46.03 -25.77 20.69
N THR A 56 -45.54 -26.98 20.43
CA THR A 56 -44.15 -27.25 20.11
C THR A 56 -43.74 -26.64 18.77
N GLY A 57 -44.63 -26.63 17.77
CA GLY A 57 -44.42 -25.93 16.52
C GLY A 57 -44.31 -24.43 16.67
N LEU A 58 -45.13 -23.83 17.56
CA LEU A 58 -44.99 -22.41 17.89
C LEU A 58 -43.66 -22.12 18.63
N LYS A 59 -43.27 -23.01 19.57
CA LYS A 59 -41.93 -22.90 20.24
C LYS A 59 -40.80 -22.94 19.19
N MET A 60 -40.82 -23.87 18.26
CA MET A 60 -39.84 -23.96 17.16
C MET A 60 -39.81 -22.68 16.31
N PHE A 61 -40.98 -22.15 15.96
CA PHE A 61 -41.07 -20.90 15.21
C PHE A 61 -40.44 -19.72 15.97
N LEU A 62 -40.74 -19.59 17.26
CA LEU A 62 -40.14 -18.54 18.10
C LEU A 62 -38.62 -18.72 18.25
N MET A 63 -38.13 -19.95 18.38
CA MET A 63 -36.70 -20.26 18.43
C MET A 63 -36.02 -19.92 17.09
N ALA A 64 -36.64 -20.27 15.95
CA ALA A 64 -36.11 -19.91 14.64
C ALA A 64 -36.07 -18.38 14.43
N MET A 65 -37.09 -17.64 14.87
CA MET A 65 -37.11 -16.19 14.83
C MET A 65 -36.04 -15.57 15.74
N ALA A 66 -35.78 -16.15 16.92
CA ALA A 66 -34.71 -15.72 17.81
C ALA A 66 -33.32 -16.02 17.19
N ALA A 67 -33.13 -17.20 16.59
CA ALA A 67 -31.91 -17.54 15.86
C ALA A 67 -31.64 -16.58 14.69
N LEU A 68 -32.69 -16.27 13.90
CA LEU A 68 -32.62 -15.27 12.83
C LEU A 68 -32.21 -13.89 13.39
N GLY A 69 -32.82 -13.44 14.48
CA GLY A 69 -32.47 -12.20 15.16
C GLY A 69 -31.02 -12.16 15.62
N CYS A 70 -30.53 -13.26 16.21
CA CYS A 70 -29.13 -13.43 16.58
C CYS A 70 -28.21 -13.40 15.33
N GLY A 71 -28.56 -14.11 14.26
CA GLY A 71 -27.77 -14.16 13.02
C GLY A 71 -27.64 -12.79 12.33
N VAL A 72 -28.76 -12.06 12.20
CA VAL A 72 -28.77 -10.69 11.67
C VAL A 72 -27.97 -9.75 12.58
N GLY A 73 -28.17 -9.85 13.92
CA GLY A 73 -27.42 -9.09 14.90
C GLY A 73 -25.92 -9.34 14.81
N ALA A 74 -25.51 -10.61 14.76
CA ALA A 74 -24.12 -11.01 14.59
C ALA A 74 -23.51 -10.43 13.30
N ALA A 75 -24.24 -10.50 12.17
CA ALA A 75 -23.76 -9.97 10.89
C ALA A 75 -23.56 -8.46 10.92
N VAL A 76 -24.53 -7.71 11.43
CA VAL A 76 -24.46 -6.24 11.54
C VAL A 76 -23.33 -5.79 12.47
N LEU A 77 -23.21 -6.44 13.65
CA LEU A 77 -22.18 -6.12 14.61
C LEU A 77 -20.77 -6.46 14.10
N ALA A 78 -20.63 -7.62 13.43
CA ALA A 78 -19.37 -8.01 12.79
C ALA A 78 -18.98 -7.06 11.66
N ALA A 79 -19.93 -6.62 10.83
CA ALA A 79 -19.68 -5.65 9.77
C ALA A 79 -19.20 -4.31 10.35
N LYS A 80 -19.91 -3.76 11.36
CA LYS A 80 -19.50 -2.51 12.02
C LYS A 80 -18.12 -2.60 12.65
N ALA A 81 -17.84 -3.71 13.34
CA ALA A 81 -16.53 -3.94 13.97
C ALA A 81 -15.41 -4.03 12.95
N ALA A 82 -15.60 -4.82 11.90
CA ALA A 82 -14.57 -5.05 10.88
C ALA A 82 -14.33 -3.80 10.02
N MET A 83 -15.39 -3.08 9.61
CA MET A 83 -15.23 -1.85 8.82
C MET A 83 -14.57 -0.74 9.64
N GLY A 84 -14.97 -0.57 10.91
CA GLY A 84 -14.36 0.41 11.81
C GLY A 84 -12.90 0.07 12.12
N PHE A 85 -12.56 -1.19 12.35
CA PHE A 85 -11.19 -1.64 12.50
C PHE A 85 -10.34 -1.33 11.26
N GLY A 86 -10.87 -1.63 10.06
CA GLY A 86 -10.18 -1.36 8.80
C GLY A 86 -9.95 0.15 8.57
N ALA A 87 -10.92 0.98 8.94
CA ALA A 87 -10.78 2.45 8.86
C ALA A 87 -9.67 2.96 9.79
N ASN A 88 -9.67 2.55 11.07
CA ASN A 88 -8.64 2.92 12.03
C ASN A 88 -7.24 2.46 11.59
N LEU A 89 -7.15 1.28 11.00
CA LEU A 89 -5.87 0.72 10.55
C LEU A 89 -5.32 1.49 9.34
N ARG A 90 -6.17 1.79 8.35
CA ARG A 90 -5.78 2.61 7.19
C ARG A 90 -5.33 4.01 7.61
N GLN A 91 -6.06 4.62 8.54
CA GLN A 91 -5.69 5.93 9.05
C GLN A 91 -4.31 5.90 9.72
N ALA A 92 -4.08 4.95 10.63
CA ALA A 92 -2.81 4.84 11.34
C ALA A 92 -1.64 4.53 10.39
N GLU A 93 -1.84 3.66 9.40
CA GLU A 93 -0.83 3.33 8.39
C GLU A 93 -0.54 4.54 7.50
N TYR A 94 -1.57 5.29 7.09
CA TYR A 94 -1.41 6.51 6.31
C TYR A 94 -0.68 7.61 7.09
N GLU A 95 -1.05 7.83 8.36
CA GLU A 95 -0.36 8.78 9.26
C GLU A 95 1.12 8.41 9.44
N GLN A 96 1.43 7.12 9.53
CA GLN A 96 2.81 6.64 9.63
C GLN A 96 3.60 6.89 8.33
N VAL A 97 3.00 6.61 7.16
CA VAL A 97 3.60 6.88 5.85
C VAL A 97 3.88 8.37 5.66
N GLN A 98 2.99 9.27 6.15
CA GLN A 98 3.23 10.72 6.08
C GLN A 98 4.44 11.19 6.92
N ARG A 99 4.86 10.40 7.91
CA ARG A 99 6.05 10.68 8.72
C ARG A 99 7.35 10.15 8.12
N PHE A 100 7.28 9.33 7.08
CA PHE A 100 8.44 8.71 6.45
C PHE A 100 9.36 9.73 5.80
N SER A 101 10.67 9.49 5.92
CA SER A 101 11.69 10.14 5.11
C SER A 101 11.72 9.58 3.69
N PHE A 102 12.46 10.22 2.79
CA PHE A 102 12.65 9.71 1.43
C PHE A 102 13.25 8.30 1.44
N ALA A 103 14.23 8.03 2.28
CA ALA A 103 14.85 6.72 2.41
C ALA A 103 13.85 5.62 2.85
N ASN A 104 12.91 5.92 3.77
CA ASN A 104 11.87 4.98 4.15
C ASN A 104 10.92 4.69 2.96
N ILE A 105 10.54 5.72 2.17
CA ILE A 105 9.65 5.56 1.00
C ILE A 105 10.35 4.72 -0.09
N GLU A 106 11.64 4.92 -0.32
CA GLU A 106 12.43 4.13 -1.27
C GLU A 106 12.52 2.66 -0.86
N HIS A 107 12.69 2.39 0.46
CA HIS A 107 12.72 1.03 1.00
C HIS A 107 11.42 0.26 0.67
N PHE A 108 10.26 0.86 0.86
CA PHE A 108 8.97 0.18 0.67
C PHE A 108 8.46 0.18 -0.76
N SER A 109 8.89 1.05 -1.62
CA SER A 109 8.30 1.45 -2.90
C SER A 109 6.83 1.92 -2.80
N THR A 110 6.44 2.87 -3.64
CA THR A 110 5.08 3.43 -3.65
C THR A 110 4.01 2.39 -3.95
N ALA A 111 4.27 1.47 -4.89
CA ALA A 111 3.34 0.41 -5.27
C ALA A 111 3.07 -0.56 -4.10
N SER A 112 4.12 -0.90 -3.33
CA SER A 112 4.00 -1.73 -2.13
C SER A 112 3.17 -1.05 -1.05
N LEU A 113 3.40 0.24 -0.77
CA LEU A 113 2.63 1.02 0.21
C LEU A 113 1.15 1.10 -0.16
N ILE A 114 0.83 1.34 -1.44
CA ILE A 114 -0.56 1.34 -1.93
C ILE A 114 -1.22 -0.03 -1.67
N THR A 115 -0.53 -1.13 -1.99
CA THR A 115 -1.06 -2.48 -1.77
C THR A 115 -1.33 -2.76 -0.29
N ARG A 116 -0.45 -2.29 0.61
CA ARG A 116 -0.59 -2.46 2.07
C ARG A 116 -1.80 -1.67 2.58
N LEU A 117 -1.92 -0.40 2.22
CA LEU A 117 -3.04 0.48 2.60
C LEU A 117 -4.41 0.00 2.07
N THR A 118 -4.44 -0.73 0.96
CA THR A 118 -5.69 -1.16 0.30
C THR A 118 -5.97 -2.64 0.49
N ASN A 119 -5.29 -3.49 -0.25
CA ASN A 119 -5.57 -4.93 -0.33
C ASN A 119 -5.24 -5.67 0.96
N ASP A 120 -4.11 -5.34 1.62
CA ASP A 120 -3.70 -6.02 2.85
C ASP A 120 -4.63 -5.67 4.00
N VAL A 121 -4.95 -4.38 4.19
CA VAL A 121 -5.93 -3.96 5.20
C VAL A 121 -7.29 -4.59 4.92
N SER A 122 -7.76 -4.62 3.66
CA SER A 122 -9.03 -5.25 3.30
C SER A 122 -9.03 -6.76 3.58
N SER A 123 -7.90 -7.44 3.37
CA SER A 123 -7.76 -8.88 3.69
C SER A 123 -7.83 -9.15 5.19
N VAL A 124 -7.17 -8.34 6.01
CA VAL A 124 -7.21 -8.46 7.48
C VAL A 124 -8.60 -8.10 8.01
N GLN A 125 -9.23 -7.04 7.46
CA GLN A 125 -10.60 -6.62 7.77
C GLN A 125 -11.62 -7.71 7.46
N MET A 126 -11.54 -8.34 6.27
CA MET A 126 -12.43 -9.43 5.88
C MET A 126 -12.24 -10.65 6.77
N THR A 127 -11.00 -10.94 7.17
CA THR A 127 -10.72 -12.04 8.10
C THR A 127 -11.28 -11.77 9.48
N LEU A 128 -11.27 -10.53 9.97
CA LEU A 128 -11.96 -10.18 11.22
C LEU A 128 -13.47 -10.39 11.09
N PHE A 129 -14.08 -9.93 10.00
CA PHE A 129 -15.50 -10.11 9.72
C PHE A 129 -15.91 -11.60 9.68
N MET A 130 -15.21 -12.39 8.85
CA MET A 130 -15.46 -13.82 8.73
C MET A 130 -15.12 -14.58 10.01
N GLY A 131 -14.02 -14.18 10.68
CA GLY A 131 -13.58 -14.78 11.93
C GLY A 131 -14.61 -14.64 13.05
N MET A 132 -15.21 -13.48 13.23
CA MET A 132 -16.26 -13.27 14.23
C MET A 132 -17.47 -14.17 14.03
N ARG A 133 -17.79 -14.53 12.79
CA ARG A 133 -18.90 -15.43 12.47
C ARG A 133 -18.46 -16.91 12.45
N MET A 134 -17.50 -17.26 11.60
CA MET A 134 -17.13 -18.65 11.34
C MET A 134 -16.25 -19.27 12.43
N CYS A 135 -15.25 -18.52 12.97
CA CYS A 135 -14.39 -19.06 14.02
C CYS A 135 -15.12 -19.29 15.35
N VAL A 136 -16.26 -18.64 15.55
CA VAL A 136 -17.10 -18.83 16.74
C VAL A 136 -18.17 -19.87 16.48
N ARG A 137 -18.90 -19.72 15.38
CA ARG A 137 -20.01 -20.61 15.02
C ARG A 137 -19.57 -22.07 14.86
N ALA A 138 -18.49 -22.32 14.09
CA ALA A 138 -18.09 -23.70 13.79
C ALA A 138 -17.70 -24.53 15.02
N PRO A 139 -16.85 -24.04 15.96
CA PRO A 139 -16.57 -24.77 17.20
C PRO A 139 -17.81 -24.93 18.10
N VAL A 140 -18.65 -23.88 18.22
CA VAL A 140 -19.87 -23.95 19.04
C VAL A 140 -20.83 -24.99 18.47
N MET A 141 -21.08 -24.98 17.16
CA MET A 141 -21.91 -25.98 16.50
C MET A 141 -21.35 -27.39 16.68
N LEU A 142 -20.04 -27.58 16.44
CA LEU A 142 -19.39 -28.88 16.59
C LEU A 142 -19.57 -29.45 18.00
N VAL A 143 -19.25 -28.64 19.02
CA VAL A 143 -19.33 -29.07 20.42
C VAL A 143 -20.78 -29.32 20.83
N THR A 144 -21.68 -28.38 20.55
CA THR A 144 -23.09 -28.51 20.94
C THR A 144 -23.78 -29.67 20.22
N ALA A 145 -23.55 -29.82 18.89
CA ALA A 145 -24.12 -30.95 18.15
C ALA A 145 -23.60 -32.29 18.62
N LEU A 146 -22.31 -32.39 19.00
CA LEU A 146 -21.74 -33.61 19.55
C LEU A 146 -22.34 -33.95 20.93
N VAL A 147 -22.48 -32.94 21.80
CA VAL A 147 -23.12 -33.11 23.12
C VAL A 147 -24.58 -33.60 22.96
N LYS A 148 -25.35 -32.93 22.09
CA LYS A 148 -26.75 -33.31 21.79
C LYS A 148 -26.85 -34.73 21.19
N ALA A 149 -25.96 -35.11 20.30
CA ALA A 149 -25.90 -36.47 19.76
C ALA A 149 -25.59 -37.50 20.86
N MET A 150 -24.65 -37.20 21.78
CA MET A 150 -24.32 -38.08 22.91
C MET A 150 -25.46 -38.19 23.93
N GLU A 151 -26.27 -37.14 24.11
CA GLU A 151 -27.47 -37.15 24.97
C GLU A 151 -28.55 -38.08 24.44
N ILE A 152 -28.70 -38.15 23.08
CA ILE A 152 -29.69 -39.04 22.45
C ILE A 152 -29.26 -40.51 22.52
N SER A 153 -28.07 -40.83 22.03
CA SER A 153 -27.52 -42.18 22.04
C SER A 153 -25.98 -42.15 22.08
N PRO A 154 -25.37 -42.52 23.20
CA PRO A 154 -23.93 -42.67 23.30
C PRO A 154 -23.38 -43.73 22.34
N ASP A 155 -24.13 -44.79 22.09
CA ASP A 155 -23.70 -45.93 21.23
C ASP A 155 -23.64 -45.50 19.76
N LEU A 156 -24.66 -44.81 19.25
CA LEU A 156 -24.64 -44.24 17.90
C LEU A 156 -23.58 -43.17 17.73
N SER A 157 -23.28 -42.44 18.80
CA SER A 157 -22.26 -41.38 18.77
C SER A 157 -20.84 -41.93 18.56
N GLN A 158 -20.60 -43.23 18.79
CA GLN A 158 -19.33 -43.87 18.47
C GLN A 158 -18.96 -43.80 16.98
N VAL A 159 -19.96 -43.68 16.08
CA VAL A 159 -19.72 -43.47 14.64
C VAL A 159 -18.88 -42.23 14.40
N PHE A 160 -19.01 -41.18 15.22
CA PHE A 160 -18.21 -39.95 15.11
C PHE A 160 -16.75 -40.15 15.49
N LEU A 161 -16.41 -41.17 16.31
CA LEU A 161 -15.01 -41.50 16.61
C LEU A 161 -14.24 -42.00 15.37
N VAL A 162 -14.97 -42.47 14.34
CA VAL A 162 -14.38 -42.84 13.05
C VAL A 162 -14.56 -41.73 12.01
N ALA A 163 -15.75 -41.15 11.89
CA ALA A 163 -16.06 -40.18 10.88
C ALA A 163 -15.26 -38.86 11.03
N VAL A 164 -15.16 -38.33 12.25
CA VAL A 164 -14.45 -37.07 12.50
C VAL A 164 -12.94 -37.18 12.24
N PRO A 165 -12.20 -38.18 12.76
CA PRO A 165 -10.80 -38.35 12.39
C PRO A 165 -10.58 -38.57 10.88
N LEU A 166 -11.46 -39.34 10.23
CA LEU A 166 -11.36 -39.59 8.79
C LEU A 166 -11.48 -38.29 8.00
N LEU A 167 -12.42 -37.40 8.37
CA LEU A 167 -12.56 -36.07 7.78
C LEU A 167 -11.36 -35.17 8.06
N ILE A 168 -10.86 -35.16 9.30
CA ILE A 168 -9.67 -34.39 9.66
C ILE A 168 -8.48 -34.84 8.81
N ILE A 169 -8.26 -36.15 8.69
CA ILE A 169 -7.18 -36.72 7.87
C ILE A 169 -7.36 -36.30 6.40
N ALA A 170 -8.57 -36.39 5.86
CA ALA A 170 -8.85 -35.96 4.47
C ALA A 170 -8.56 -34.48 4.28
N VAL A 171 -8.95 -33.61 5.21
CA VAL A 171 -8.67 -32.17 5.18
C VAL A 171 -7.15 -31.90 5.27
N VAL A 172 -6.45 -32.55 6.18
CA VAL A 172 -4.99 -32.40 6.35
C VAL A 172 -4.24 -32.85 5.08
N ILE A 173 -4.67 -33.96 4.48
CA ILE A 173 -4.12 -34.44 3.20
C ILE A 173 -4.28 -33.38 2.13
N VAL A 174 -5.49 -32.80 1.98
CA VAL A 174 -5.74 -31.75 0.98
C VAL A 174 -4.86 -30.53 1.23
N ILE A 175 -4.84 -30.00 2.45
CA ILE A 175 -4.03 -28.81 2.76
C ILE A 175 -2.56 -29.05 2.42
N ARG A 176 -2.02 -30.24 2.75
CA ARG A 176 -0.62 -30.57 2.53
C ARG A 176 -0.25 -30.81 1.07
N TYR A 177 -1.13 -31.45 0.31
CA TYR A 177 -0.86 -31.78 -1.09
C TYR A 177 -1.32 -30.69 -2.06
N VAL A 178 -2.42 -30.00 -1.81
CA VAL A 178 -2.98 -28.98 -2.70
C VAL A 178 -2.22 -27.64 -2.56
N GLY A 179 -1.70 -27.32 -1.38
CA GLY A 179 -0.95 -26.08 -1.13
C GLY A 179 0.15 -25.79 -2.16
N PRO A 180 1.07 -26.73 -2.44
CA PRO A 180 2.13 -26.54 -3.43
C PRO A 180 1.61 -26.26 -4.86
N PHE A 181 0.50 -26.89 -5.25
CA PHE A 181 -0.10 -26.64 -6.57
C PHE A 181 -0.69 -25.22 -6.69
N PHE A 182 -1.29 -24.69 -5.62
CA PHE A 182 -1.77 -23.32 -5.60
C PHE A 182 -0.62 -22.31 -5.62
N THR A 183 0.50 -22.61 -4.98
CA THR A 183 1.72 -21.80 -5.08
C THR A 183 2.26 -21.81 -6.51
N ALA A 184 2.31 -22.96 -7.15
CA ALA A 184 2.73 -23.08 -8.55
C ALA A 184 1.76 -22.33 -9.49
N LEU A 185 0.46 -22.39 -9.23
CA LEU A 185 -0.57 -21.65 -9.98
C LEU A 185 -0.39 -20.14 -9.83
N GLN A 186 -0.12 -19.66 -8.60
CA GLN A 186 0.15 -18.25 -8.36
C GLN A 186 1.40 -17.79 -9.13
N ASN A 187 2.50 -18.54 -9.07
CA ASN A 187 3.71 -18.22 -9.81
C ASN A 187 3.47 -18.19 -11.34
N ALA A 188 2.68 -19.12 -11.88
CA ALA A 188 2.33 -19.12 -13.30
C ALA A 188 1.44 -17.91 -13.67
N THR A 189 0.58 -17.47 -12.77
CA THR A 189 -0.24 -16.25 -12.95
C THR A 189 0.64 -15.01 -12.94
N ASP A 190 1.60 -14.93 -12.03
CA ASP A 190 2.54 -13.81 -11.92
C ASP A 190 3.45 -13.74 -13.16
N ASP A 191 3.94 -14.90 -13.66
CA ASP A 191 4.71 -14.99 -14.92
C ASP A 191 3.91 -14.46 -16.12
N LEU A 192 2.62 -14.79 -16.22
CA LEU A 192 1.73 -14.29 -17.27
C LEU A 192 1.51 -12.78 -17.15
N ASN A 193 1.21 -12.31 -15.94
CA ASN A 193 1.00 -10.88 -15.66
C ASN A 193 2.25 -10.06 -16.02
N LEU A 194 3.45 -10.58 -15.75
CA LEU A 194 4.70 -9.91 -16.09
C LEU A 194 4.83 -9.70 -17.62
N VAL A 195 4.55 -10.75 -18.42
CA VAL A 195 4.57 -10.66 -19.88
C VAL A 195 3.55 -9.65 -20.40
N VAL A 196 2.33 -9.65 -19.85
CA VAL A 196 1.29 -8.69 -20.23
C VAL A 196 1.70 -7.27 -19.87
N GLN A 197 2.24 -7.05 -18.67
CA GLN A 197 2.69 -5.73 -18.22
C GLN A 197 3.85 -5.21 -19.08
N GLU A 198 4.83 -6.05 -19.39
CA GLU A 198 5.95 -5.71 -20.26
C GLU A 198 5.45 -5.29 -21.66
N ASN A 199 4.56 -6.09 -22.25
CA ASN A 199 3.98 -5.82 -23.57
C ASN A 199 3.18 -4.51 -23.59
N LEU A 200 2.31 -4.29 -22.59
CA LEU A 200 1.50 -3.05 -22.52
C LEU A 200 2.36 -1.80 -22.30
N ASN A 201 3.40 -1.89 -21.48
CA ASN A 201 4.32 -0.78 -21.27
C ASN A 201 5.14 -0.46 -22.53
N ALA A 202 5.51 -1.49 -23.29
CA ALA A 202 6.31 -1.40 -24.50
C ALA A 202 5.48 -1.46 -25.80
N VAL A 203 4.14 -1.33 -25.74
CA VAL A 203 3.26 -1.57 -26.91
C VAL A 203 3.61 -0.73 -28.13
N ARG A 204 4.09 0.50 -27.92
CA ARG A 204 4.53 1.39 -29.03
C ARG A 204 5.79 0.81 -29.71
N VAL A 205 6.71 0.22 -28.94
CA VAL A 205 7.91 -0.44 -29.47
C VAL A 205 7.51 -1.69 -30.26
N VAL A 206 6.67 -2.55 -29.69
CA VAL A 206 6.14 -3.73 -30.37
C VAL A 206 5.51 -3.37 -31.71
N LYS A 207 4.69 -2.32 -31.73
CA LYS A 207 4.02 -1.83 -32.96
C LYS A 207 5.01 -1.22 -33.97
N SER A 208 6.00 -0.45 -33.51
CA SER A 208 6.98 0.17 -34.41
C SER A 208 7.94 -0.82 -35.05
N PHE A 209 8.21 -1.95 -34.40
CA PHE A 209 9.06 -3.01 -34.92
C PHE A 209 8.30 -4.20 -35.53
N VAL A 210 6.94 -4.14 -35.56
CA VAL A 210 6.06 -5.18 -36.13
C VAL A 210 6.37 -6.56 -35.51
N ARG A 211 6.40 -6.62 -34.16
CA ARG A 211 6.75 -7.83 -33.40
C ARG A 211 5.56 -8.46 -32.67
N GLU A 212 4.34 -8.19 -33.10
CA GLU A 212 3.11 -8.70 -32.48
C GLU A 212 3.10 -10.24 -32.43
N ASP A 213 3.51 -10.91 -33.51
CA ASP A 213 3.51 -12.37 -33.58
C ASP A 213 4.45 -13.02 -32.55
N GLU A 214 5.57 -12.36 -32.22
CA GLU A 214 6.50 -12.86 -31.21
C GLU A 214 5.96 -12.67 -29.81
N GLU A 215 5.34 -11.53 -29.54
CA GLU A 215 4.69 -11.28 -28.26
C GLU A 215 3.48 -12.19 -28.06
N GLU A 216 2.69 -12.46 -29.10
CA GLU A 216 1.60 -13.44 -29.04
C GLU A 216 2.13 -14.85 -28.72
N LYS A 217 3.25 -15.26 -29.30
CA LYS A 217 3.86 -16.56 -28.97
C LYS A 217 4.32 -16.62 -27.52
N LYS A 218 4.99 -15.56 -27.01
CA LYS A 218 5.38 -15.47 -25.59
C LYS A 218 4.17 -15.59 -24.67
N PHE A 219 3.12 -14.84 -24.96
CA PHE A 219 1.87 -14.86 -24.19
C PHE A 219 1.26 -16.28 -24.23
N ARG A 220 1.14 -16.90 -25.39
CA ARG A 220 0.57 -18.24 -25.56
C ARG A 220 1.30 -19.29 -24.72
N VAL A 221 2.65 -19.28 -24.73
CA VAL A 221 3.45 -20.23 -23.94
C VAL A 221 3.18 -20.05 -22.43
N ARG A 222 3.06 -18.81 -21.93
CA ARG A 222 2.76 -18.56 -20.53
C ARG A 222 1.31 -18.89 -20.17
N SER A 223 0.38 -18.58 -21.06
CA SER A 223 -1.05 -18.92 -20.92
C SER A 223 -1.27 -20.44 -20.89
N ASP A 224 -0.61 -21.20 -21.78
CA ASP A 224 -0.67 -22.66 -21.77
C ASP A 224 -0.10 -23.25 -20.48
N ARG A 225 1.04 -22.73 -20.01
CA ARG A 225 1.62 -23.14 -18.71
C ARG A 225 0.66 -22.85 -17.55
N LEU A 226 0.01 -21.69 -17.55
CA LEU A 226 -1.01 -21.33 -16.55
C LEU A 226 -2.18 -22.31 -16.60
N ARG A 227 -2.71 -22.60 -17.81
CA ARG A 227 -3.78 -23.59 -18.03
C ARG A 227 -3.40 -24.94 -17.45
N ASP A 228 -2.25 -25.50 -17.84
CA ASP A 228 -1.82 -26.83 -17.41
C ASP A 228 -1.60 -26.92 -15.90
N THR A 229 -1.09 -25.83 -15.30
CA THR A 229 -0.92 -25.74 -13.85
C THR A 229 -2.27 -25.62 -13.13
N ALA A 230 -3.19 -24.84 -13.70
CA ALA A 230 -4.55 -24.69 -13.18
C ALA A 230 -5.33 -26.02 -13.27
N GLU A 231 -5.26 -26.72 -14.38
CA GLU A 231 -5.91 -28.04 -14.56
C GLU A 231 -5.43 -29.04 -13.49
N ARG A 232 -4.13 -29.09 -13.21
CA ARG A 232 -3.59 -29.95 -12.13
C ARG A 232 -4.06 -29.50 -10.76
N ALA A 233 -3.99 -28.21 -10.44
CA ALA A 233 -4.40 -27.66 -9.14
C ALA A 233 -5.89 -27.92 -8.89
N PHE A 234 -6.76 -27.59 -9.84
CA PHE A 234 -8.20 -27.79 -9.71
C PHE A 234 -8.61 -29.25 -9.81
N GLY A 235 -7.89 -30.08 -10.57
CA GLY A 235 -8.13 -31.53 -10.62
C GLY A 235 -8.10 -32.18 -9.25
N PHE A 236 -7.14 -31.81 -8.39
CA PHE A 236 -7.09 -32.28 -7.00
C PHE A 236 -8.24 -31.73 -6.16
N VAL A 237 -8.59 -30.45 -6.32
CA VAL A 237 -9.72 -29.84 -5.58
C VAL A 237 -11.05 -30.50 -5.96
N VAL A 238 -11.27 -30.77 -7.25
CA VAL A 238 -12.49 -31.45 -7.73
C VAL A 238 -12.61 -32.85 -7.15
N MET A 239 -11.50 -33.59 -7.01
CA MET A 239 -11.49 -34.93 -6.37
C MET A 239 -11.82 -34.89 -4.88
N PHE A 240 -11.56 -33.78 -4.21
CA PHE A 240 -11.82 -33.64 -2.77
C PHE A 240 -13.31 -33.66 -2.42
N MET A 241 -14.15 -32.97 -3.20
CA MET A 241 -15.59 -32.89 -2.93
C MET A 241 -16.29 -34.27 -2.94
N PRO A 242 -16.06 -35.14 -3.94
CA PRO A 242 -16.60 -36.51 -3.92
C PRO A 242 -16.12 -37.32 -2.70
N ILE A 243 -14.87 -37.20 -2.30
CA ILE A 243 -14.33 -37.88 -1.10
C ILE A 243 -15.08 -37.43 0.15
N MET A 244 -15.29 -36.11 0.31
CA MET A 244 -16.07 -35.57 1.43
C MET A 244 -17.51 -36.07 1.42
N ILE A 245 -18.17 -36.06 0.26
CA ILE A 245 -19.53 -36.57 0.09
C ILE A 245 -19.59 -38.07 0.39
N MET A 246 -18.59 -38.85 -0.02
CA MET A 246 -18.51 -40.28 0.33
C MET A 246 -18.40 -40.52 1.84
N ILE A 247 -17.55 -39.75 2.52
CA ILE A 247 -17.41 -39.87 3.98
C ILE A 247 -18.72 -39.49 4.67
N MET A 248 -19.34 -38.36 4.25
CA MET A 248 -20.62 -37.91 4.80
C MET A 248 -21.71 -38.94 4.54
N GLY A 249 -21.86 -39.40 3.29
CA GLY A 249 -22.86 -40.40 2.88
C GLY A 249 -22.65 -41.73 3.61
N GLY A 250 -21.40 -42.19 3.71
CA GLY A 250 -21.05 -43.38 4.46
C GLY A 250 -21.41 -43.27 5.95
N THR A 251 -21.16 -42.11 6.56
CA THR A 251 -21.56 -41.82 7.94
C THR A 251 -23.07 -41.88 8.11
N ILE A 252 -23.84 -41.23 7.22
CA ILE A 252 -25.31 -41.21 7.26
C ILE A 252 -25.87 -42.64 7.06
N VAL A 253 -25.32 -43.40 6.11
CA VAL A 253 -25.76 -44.80 5.87
C VAL A 253 -25.46 -45.67 7.08
N SER A 254 -24.29 -45.52 7.71
CA SER A 254 -23.94 -46.25 8.94
C SER A 254 -24.89 -45.90 10.10
N LEU A 255 -25.22 -44.64 10.26
CA LEU A 255 -26.17 -44.17 11.26
C LEU A 255 -27.60 -44.68 10.97
N MET A 256 -28.03 -44.72 9.68
CA MET A 256 -29.32 -45.27 9.29
C MET A 256 -29.40 -46.80 9.59
N TRP A 257 -28.31 -47.51 9.33
CA TRP A 257 -28.27 -48.93 9.56
C TRP A 257 -28.32 -49.26 11.04
N LEU A 258 -27.43 -48.65 11.85
CA LEU A 258 -27.36 -48.87 13.29
C LEU A 258 -28.58 -48.32 14.03
N GLY A 259 -28.93 -47.05 13.79
CA GLY A 259 -30.06 -46.40 14.43
C GLY A 259 -31.40 -46.97 14.00
N GLY A 260 -31.53 -47.46 12.73
CA GLY A 260 -32.71 -48.16 12.28
C GLY A 260 -32.92 -49.51 13.01
N HIS A 261 -31.82 -50.19 13.38
CA HIS A 261 -31.84 -51.40 14.21
C HIS A 261 -32.33 -51.10 15.64
N ASP A 262 -31.74 -50.03 16.24
CA ASP A 262 -32.13 -49.55 17.58
C ASP A 262 -33.61 -49.14 17.65
N VAL A 263 -34.14 -48.51 16.58
CA VAL A 263 -35.59 -48.17 16.45
C VAL A 263 -36.45 -49.42 16.35
N ALA A 264 -36.00 -50.43 15.58
CA ALA A 264 -36.71 -51.71 15.46
C ALA A 264 -36.74 -52.52 16.76
N GLU A 265 -35.70 -52.42 17.57
CA GLU A 265 -35.62 -53.00 18.92
C GLU A 265 -36.39 -52.19 19.98
N GLY A 266 -36.80 -50.95 19.65
CA GLY A 266 -37.51 -50.07 20.58
C GLY A 266 -36.60 -49.36 21.59
N THR A 267 -35.29 -49.37 21.41
CA THR A 267 -34.29 -48.72 22.24
C THR A 267 -34.09 -47.25 21.90
N LEU A 268 -34.51 -46.82 20.65
CA LEU A 268 -34.45 -45.46 20.18
C LEU A 268 -35.80 -45.06 19.55
N LEU A 269 -36.18 -43.80 19.68
CA LEU A 269 -37.38 -43.24 19.05
C LEU A 269 -37.08 -42.77 17.62
N SER A 270 -38.10 -42.79 16.76
CA SER A 270 -37.91 -42.40 15.34
C SER A 270 -37.58 -40.89 15.15
N GLY A 271 -38.17 -40.03 15.98
CA GLY A 271 -37.84 -38.62 15.98
C GLY A 271 -36.44 -38.34 16.46
N ASP A 272 -35.98 -39.07 17.47
CA ASP A 272 -34.60 -38.95 17.97
C ASP A 272 -33.58 -39.35 16.92
N LEU A 273 -33.88 -40.41 16.11
CA LEU A 273 -33.02 -40.76 14.97
C LEU A 273 -32.97 -39.65 13.91
N MET A 274 -34.10 -38.99 13.63
CA MET A 274 -34.15 -37.84 12.71
C MET A 274 -33.31 -36.65 13.22
N ALA A 275 -33.40 -36.32 14.53
CA ALA A 275 -32.60 -35.28 15.15
C ALA A 275 -31.09 -35.65 15.07
N PHE A 276 -30.76 -36.94 15.30
CA PHE A 276 -29.39 -37.42 15.22
C PHE A 276 -28.78 -37.26 13.82
N PHE A 277 -29.54 -37.49 12.74
CA PHE A 277 -29.07 -37.23 11.37
C PHE A 277 -28.76 -35.76 11.13
N THR A 278 -29.60 -34.88 11.69
CA THR A 278 -29.35 -33.43 11.58
C THR A 278 -28.09 -33.04 12.31
N TYR A 279 -27.90 -33.53 13.55
CA TYR A 279 -26.64 -33.27 14.31
C TYR A 279 -25.43 -33.85 13.60
N ALA A 280 -25.53 -35.07 13.02
CA ALA A 280 -24.46 -35.65 12.23
C ALA A 280 -24.05 -34.74 11.05
N SER A 281 -25.01 -34.25 10.32
CA SER A 281 -24.79 -33.33 9.20
C SER A 281 -24.12 -32.04 9.66
N GLU A 282 -24.56 -31.46 10.78
CA GLU A 282 -23.99 -30.24 11.34
C GLU A 282 -22.55 -30.42 11.87
N ILE A 283 -22.25 -31.58 12.50
CA ILE A 283 -20.89 -31.95 12.91
C ILE A 283 -19.96 -31.96 11.69
N LEU A 284 -20.37 -32.64 10.62
CA LEU A 284 -19.56 -32.77 9.42
C LEU A 284 -19.38 -31.43 8.69
N MET A 285 -20.45 -30.62 8.59
CA MET A 285 -20.41 -29.30 7.98
C MET A 285 -19.57 -28.30 8.79
N SER A 286 -19.66 -28.32 10.13
CA SER A 286 -18.85 -27.46 10.99
C SER A 286 -17.36 -27.75 10.84
N LEU A 287 -16.98 -29.01 10.66
CA LEU A 287 -15.58 -29.40 10.42
C LEU A 287 -15.06 -28.88 9.07
N MET A 288 -15.88 -28.91 8.02
CA MET A 288 -15.55 -28.30 6.73
C MET A 288 -15.38 -26.77 6.87
N MET A 289 -16.22 -26.11 7.66
CA MET A 289 -16.15 -24.67 7.90
C MET A 289 -14.84 -24.29 8.62
N VAL A 290 -14.37 -25.08 9.58
CA VAL A 290 -13.07 -24.87 10.25
C VAL A 290 -11.92 -24.86 9.24
N SER A 291 -11.97 -25.74 8.24
CA SER A 291 -10.94 -25.81 7.19
C SER A 291 -10.86 -24.52 6.34
N MET A 292 -11.99 -23.93 6.00
CA MET A 292 -12.04 -22.64 5.30
C MET A 292 -11.43 -21.50 6.16
N VAL A 293 -11.74 -21.48 7.45
CA VAL A 293 -11.20 -20.47 8.38
C VAL A 293 -9.68 -20.48 8.40
N LEU A 294 -9.05 -21.66 8.40
CA LEU A 294 -7.59 -21.79 8.40
C LEU A 294 -6.95 -21.15 7.16
N MET A 295 -7.56 -21.28 5.98
CA MET A 295 -7.06 -20.64 4.75
C MET A 295 -7.11 -19.11 4.84
N PHE A 296 -8.24 -18.54 5.30
CA PHE A 296 -8.36 -17.09 5.48
C PHE A 296 -7.38 -16.55 6.51
N LEU A 297 -7.18 -17.27 7.61
CA LEU A 297 -6.26 -16.89 8.68
C LEU A 297 -4.80 -16.83 8.18
N THR A 298 -4.37 -17.80 7.38
CA THR A 298 -3.02 -17.84 6.83
C THR A 298 -2.72 -16.61 5.97
N ARG A 299 -3.67 -16.25 5.09
CA ARG A 299 -3.57 -15.05 4.25
C ARG A 299 -3.53 -13.77 5.09
N ALA A 300 -4.42 -13.67 6.08
CA ALA A 300 -4.46 -12.50 6.96
C ALA A 300 -3.18 -12.33 7.79
N ILE A 301 -2.54 -13.43 8.19
CA ILE A 301 -1.25 -13.38 8.88
C ILE A 301 -0.17 -12.79 7.99
N ALA A 302 -0.11 -13.19 6.73
CA ALA A 302 0.85 -12.62 5.77
C ALA A 302 0.62 -11.12 5.53
N CYS A 303 -0.63 -10.71 5.24
CA CYS A 303 -1.00 -9.32 5.07
C CYS A 303 -0.75 -8.49 6.33
N GLY A 304 -1.14 -9.00 7.50
CA GLY A 304 -0.94 -8.31 8.77
C GLY A 304 0.54 -8.16 9.16
N LYS A 305 1.44 -9.05 8.74
CA LYS A 305 2.89 -8.86 8.92
C LYS A 305 3.38 -7.66 8.11
N ARG A 306 2.96 -7.54 6.83
CA ARG A 306 3.35 -6.41 5.98
C ARG A 306 2.83 -5.06 6.49
N ILE A 307 1.60 -5.03 7.03
CA ILE A 307 1.05 -3.82 7.68
C ILE A 307 1.87 -3.45 8.92
N VAL A 308 2.18 -4.43 9.77
CA VAL A 308 2.98 -4.20 10.98
C VAL A 308 4.38 -3.72 10.65
N GLU A 309 4.97 -4.15 9.56
CA GLU A 309 6.25 -3.67 9.04
C GLU A 309 6.23 -2.15 8.80
N VAL A 310 5.16 -1.63 8.16
CA VAL A 310 4.98 -0.18 7.95
C VAL A 310 4.74 0.55 9.27
N LEU A 311 3.91 0.00 10.16
CA LEU A 311 3.60 0.63 11.45
C LEU A 311 4.78 0.65 12.43
N ASP A 312 5.70 -0.32 12.33
CA ASP A 312 6.89 -0.42 13.17
C ASP A 312 8.08 0.38 12.62
N GLU A 313 8.04 0.71 11.33
CA GLU A 313 9.12 1.47 10.68
C GLU A 313 9.27 2.84 11.32
N GLN A 314 10.49 3.16 11.71
CA GLN A 314 10.80 4.46 12.31
C GLN A 314 11.28 5.43 11.23
N PRO A 315 10.75 6.67 11.21
CA PRO A 315 11.30 7.71 10.35
C PRO A 315 12.78 7.91 10.66
N GLN A 316 13.63 7.87 9.64
CA GLN A 316 15.07 8.09 9.82
C GLN A 316 15.37 9.55 10.19
N ILE A 317 14.56 10.48 9.70
CA ILE A 317 14.70 11.91 9.95
C ILE A 317 13.57 12.34 10.89
N THR A 318 13.93 12.95 12.02
CA THR A 318 12.99 13.44 13.04
C THR A 318 13.44 14.80 13.58
N ASP A 319 12.53 15.51 14.20
CA ASP A 319 12.79 16.79 14.86
C ASP A 319 13.24 16.64 16.33
N ALA A 320 13.71 15.45 16.73
CA ALA A 320 14.05 15.14 18.12
C ALA A 320 15.18 16.02 18.71
N GLN A 321 16.04 16.57 17.86
CA GLN A 321 17.15 17.44 18.24
C GLN A 321 16.91 18.91 17.85
N ALA A 322 15.77 19.21 17.21
CA ALA A 322 15.48 20.53 16.70
C ALA A 322 15.14 21.54 17.80
N ASP A 323 15.61 22.77 17.63
CA ASP A 323 15.18 23.92 18.44
C ASP A 323 14.00 24.64 17.73
N PRO A 324 12.80 24.63 18.29
CA PRO A 324 11.63 25.28 17.69
C PRO A 324 11.75 26.81 17.57
N ALA A 325 12.71 27.41 18.26
CA ALA A 325 12.93 28.87 18.23
C ALA A 325 13.79 29.32 17.04
N LEU A 326 14.52 28.40 16.41
CA LEU A 326 15.36 28.73 15.26
C LEU A 326 14.52 29.05 14.02
N THR A 327 15.00 30.04 13.26
CA THR A 327 14.46 30.41 11.94
C THR A 327 15.61 30.50 10.94
N VAL A 328 15.33 30.21 9.67
CA VAL A 328 16.33 30.38 8.60
C VAL A 328 16.43 31.86 8.25
N GLU A 329 17.44 32.53 8.81
CA GLU A 329 17.61 33.99 8.68
C GLU A 329 18.08 34.39 7.28
N ASN A 330 19.05 33.65 6.74
CA ASN A 330 19.69 33.94 5.47
C ASN A 330 19.98 32.65 4.67
N GLY A 331 20.52 32.79 3.46
CA GLY A 331 20.82 31.69 2.56
C GLY A 331 22.29 31.25 2.56
N ASP A 332 23.06 31.51 3.62
CA ASP A 332 24.43 30.98 3.76
C ASP A 332 24.38 29.46 3.87
N ILE A 333 25.20 28.74 3.10
CA ILE A 333 25.22 27.27 3.07
C ILE A 333 26.68 26.82 3.26
N ARG A 334 26.90 25.89 4.20
CA ARG A 334 28.19 25.25 4.39
C ARG A 334 28.06 23.75 4.44
N PHE A 335 28.98 23.10 3.75
CA PHE A 335 29.23 21.66 3.86
C PHE A 335 30.58 21.50 4.53
N GLU A 336 30.67 20.77 5.62
CA GLU A 336 31.87 20.58 6.42
C GLU A 336 32.24 19.10 6.38
N HIS A 337 33.19 18.72 5.52
CA HIS A 337 33.69 17.35 5.34
C HIS A 337 32.57 16.29 5.21
N VAL A 338 31.63 16.53 4.32
CA VAL A 338 30.40 15.71 4.19
C VAL A 338 30.68 14.44 3.40
N TYR A 339 30.24 13.32 3.98
CA TYR A 339 30.17 12.00 3.33
C TYR A 339 28.74 11.49 3.39
N PHE A 340 28.28 10.87 2.31
CA PHE A 340 26.94 10.31 2.22
C PHE A 340 26.88 9.09 1.30
N LYS A 341 26.06 8.09 1.68
CA LYS A 341 25.67 6.98 0.84
C LYS A 341 24.20 6.58 1.04
N TYR A 342 23.51 6.18 -0.04
CA TYR A 342 22.10 5.78 0.03
C TYR A 342 21.89 4.47 0.80
N HIS A 343 22.82 3.54 0.68
CA HIS A 343 22.74 2.25 1.35
C HIS A 343 23.89 2.08 2.34
N PRO A 344 23.61 1.85 3.62
CA PRO A 344 24.64 1.67 4.64
C PRO A 344 25.69 0.58 4.32
N THR A 345 25.28 -0.43 3.53
CA THR A 345 26.13 -1.57 3.11
C THR A 345 26.92 -1.30 1.83
N ALA A 346 26.72 -0.17 1.15
CA ALA A 346 27.49 0.17 -0.05
C ALA A 346 28.97 0.37 0.31
N GLU A 347 29.89 -0.09 -0.55
CA GLU A 347 31.33 0.10 -0.37
C GLU A 347 31.72 1.54 -0.70
N ASP A 348 31.16 2.10 -1.77
CA ASP A 348 31.47 3.43 -2.27
C ASP A 348 30.55 4.50 -1.68
N TRP A 349 31.11 5.71 -1.49
CA TRP A 349 30.38 6.90 -1.10
C TRP A 349 29.77 7.58 -2.32
N ASN A 350 28.52 8.05 -2.19
CA ASN A 350 27.90 8.90 -3.21
C ASN A 350 28.37 10.36 -3.14
N LEU A 351 28.73 10.83 -1.94
CA LEU A 351 29.43 12.09 -1.72
C LEU A 351 30.65 11.82 -0.85
N THR A 352 31.79 12.36 -1.24
CA THR A 352 33.06 12.11 -0.59
C THR A 352 33.76 13.43 -0.28
N ASP A 353 33.96 13.70 1.02
CA ASP A 353 34.71 14.83 1.54
C ASP A 353 34.31 16.16 0.92
N ILE A 354 33.00 16.44 0.92
CA ILE A 354 32.50 17.71 0.40
C ILE A 354 32.76 18.80 1.47
N ASP A 355 33.64 19.73 1.14
CA ASP A 355 33.93 20.93 1.94
C ASP A 355 33.66 22.16 1.06
N LEU A 356 32.60 22.91 1.36
CA LEU A 356 32.08 23.96 0.49
C LEU A 356 31.38 25.07 1.28
N HIS A 357 31.62 26.31 0.91
CA HIS A 357 30.91 27.47 1.43
C HIS A 357 30.28 28.29 0.31
N ILE A 358 28.98 28.56 0.44
CA ILE A 358 28.16 29.35 -0.48
C ILE A 358 27.61 30.54 0.33
N GLU A 359 28.00 31.74 -0.02
CA GLU A 359 27.53 32.96 0.66
C GLU A 359 26.06 33.27 0.31
N SER A 360 25.37 33.87 1.28
CA SER A 360 23.96 34.24 1.11
C SER A 360 23.73 35.15 -0.10
N GLY A 361 22.74 34.84 -0.92
CA GLY A 361 22.38 35.61 -2.11
C GLY A 361 23.10 35.23 -3.40
N MET A 362 24.15 34.42 -3.32
CA MET A 362 24.85 33.92 -4.51
C MET A 362 23.98 33.09 -5.42
N THR A 363 24.27 33.13 -6.71
CA THR A 363 23.79 32.19 -7.71
C THR A 363 24.90 31.18 -8.00
N VAL A 364 24.65 29.91 -7.71
CA VAL A 364 25.63 28.82 -7.87
C VAL A 364 25.14 27.87 -8.96
N GLY A 365 25.95 27.68 -9.99
CA GLY A 365 25.77 26.66 -11.01
C GLY A 365 26.39 25.34 -10.58
N ILE A 366 25.72 24.22 -10.80
CA ILE A 366 26.23 22.89 -10.48
C ILE A 366 26.24 22.06 -11.77
N LEU A 367 27.44 21.66 -12.18
CA LEU A 367 27.70 20.85 -13.38
C LEU A 367 28.33 19.51 -13.03
N GLY A 368 28.27 18.57 -13.97
CA GLY A 368 28.89 17.25 -13.87
C GLY A 368 28.15 16.22 -14.72
N GLY A 369 28.78 15.09 -14.94
CA GLY A 369 28.22 13.97 -15.70
C GLY A 369 26.96 13.37 -15.08
N THR A 370 26.29 12.50 -15.80
CA THR A 370 25.18 11.69 -15.24
C THR A 370 25.75 10.77 -14.16
N GLY A 371 25.11 10.77 -12.98
CA GLY A 371 25.60 9.97 -11.85
C GLY A 371 26.62 10.67 -10.94
N SER A 372 27.09 11.88 -11.25
CA SER A 372 28.08 12.63 -10.43
C SER A 372 27.56 13.16 -9.08
N ALA A 373 26.39 12.72 -8.63
CA ALA A 373 25.77 13.05 -7.33
C ALA A 373 25.30 14.50 -7.13
N LYS A 374 25.01 15.26 -8.20
CA LYS A 374 24.49 16.65 -8.13
C LYS A 374 23.19 16.77 -7.32
N THR A 375 22.17 15.99 -7.68
CA THR A 375 20.89 15.93 -6.95
C THR A 375 21.09 15.51 -5.50
N THR A 376 22.01 14.57 -5.25
CA THR A 376 22.35 14.10 -3.91
C THR A 376 22.88 15.25 -3.06
N LEU A 377 23.84 16.04 -3.58
CA LEU A 377 24.42 17.20 -2.88
C LEU A 377 23.34 18.18 -2.44
N VAL A 378 22.50 18.63 -3.38
CA VAL A 378 21.47 19.64 -3.06
C VAL A 378 20.36 19.11 -2.17
N SER A 379 20.10 17.80 -2.17
CA SER A 379 19.09 17.15 -1.33
C SER A 379 19.44 17.16 0.16
N MET A 380 20.72 17.35 0.50
CA MET A 380 21.18 17.48 1.90
C MET A 380 20.74 18.82 2.52
N ILE A 381 20.61 19.89 1.72
CA ILE A 381 20.30 21.25 2.18
C ILE A 381 18.90 21.31 2.84
N PRO A 382 17.80 20.87 2.20
CA PRO A 382 16.49 20.80 2.84
C PRO A 382 16.31 19.54 3.72
N ARG A 383 17.41 18.85 4.05
CA ARG A 383 17.42 17.63 4.87
C ARG A 383 16.40 16.59 4.35
N LEU A 384 16.46 16.27 3.04
CA LEU A 384 15.69 15.14 2.47
C LEU A 384 16.36 13.82 2.82
N TYR A 385 17.69 13.84 2.99
CA TYR A 385 18.53 12.77 3.52
C TYR A 385 19.45 13.34 4.59
N GLU A 386 19.97 12.50 5.47
CA GLU A 386 20.98 12.88 6.45
C GLU A 386 22.36 12.42 6.02
N VAL A 387 23.37 13.26 6.29
CA VAL A 387 24.76 12.93 6.02
C VAL A 387 25.27 11.88 7.00
N ASP A 388 26.11 10.96 6.50
CA ASP A 388 26.73 9.91 7.32
C ASP A 388 27.88 10.46 8.18
N LYS A 389 28.66 11.43 7.63
CA LYS A 389 29.74 12.12 8.32
C LYS A 389 29.73 13.59 7.92
N GLY A 390 30.31 14.43 8.78
CA GLY A 390 30.37 15.86 8.57
C GLY A 390 29.10 16.59 8.98
N ALA A 391 28.92 17.80 8.50
CA ALA A 391 27.76 18.63 8.79
C ALA A 391 27.34 19.46 7.58
N VAL A 392 26.02 19.70 7.45
CA VAL A 392 25.48 20.69 6.52
C VAL A 392 24.83 21.79 7.35
N CYS A 393 25.20 23.03 7.10
CA CYS A 393 24.67 24.20 7.80
C CYS A 393 23.96 25.13 6.81
N VAL A 394 22.86 25.73 7.25
CA VAL A 394 22.10 26.75 6.52
C VAL A 394 21.86 27.92 7.46
N GLY A 395 22.15 29.17 7.03
CA GLY A 395 21.96 30.34 7.86
C GLY A 395 22.80 30.35 9.15
N GLY A 396 23.93 29.61 9.15
CA GLY A 396 24.86 29.53 10.30
C GLY A 396 24.55 28.42 11.30
N HIS A 397 23.45 27.64 11.13
CA HIS A 397 23.11 26.55 12.03
C HIS A 397 23.07 25.21 11.25
N ASN A 398 23.36 24.10 11.95
CA ASN A 398 23.25 22.78 11.35
C ASN A 398 21.78 22.49 10.93
N VAL A 399 21.59 21.87 9.78
CA VAL A 399 20.24 21.51 9.30
C VAL A 399 19.48 20.59 10.28
N LYS A 400 20.17 19.89 11.17
CA LYS A 400 19.59 19.05 12.23
C LYS A 400 18.98 19.84 13.39
N ASP A 401 19.44 21.08 13.58
CA ASP A 401 18.99 21.94 14.67
C ASP A 401 17.63 22.62 14.37
N TYR A 402 17.24 22.67 13.10
CA TYR A 402 15.95 23.20 12.69
C TYR A 402 14.85 22.12 12.74
N THR A 403 13.62 22.56 13.01
CA THR A 403 12.46 21.72 12.67
C THR A 403 12.37 21.58 11.14
N MET A 404 11.89 20.43 10.66
CA MET A 404 11.73 20.19 9.21
C MET A 404 10.82 21.24 8.55
N GLU A 405 9.80 21.70 9.27
CA GLU A 405 8.87 22.73 8.80
C GLU A 405 9.61 24.05 8.55
N VAL A 406 10.40 24.52 9.52
CA VAL A 406 11.17 25.78 9.41
C VAL A 406 12.22 25.67 8.32
N LEU A 407 13.05 24.62 8.33
CA LEU A 407 14.10 24.42 7.33
C LEU A 407 13.52 24.37 5.90
N ARG A 408 12.51 23.54 5.68
CA ARG A 408 11.89 23.38 4.38
C ARG A 408 11.00 24.56 3.98
N SER A 409 10.64 25.43 4.92
CA SER A 409 10.03 26.72 4.61
C SER A 409 11.06 27.73 4.11
N GLY A 410 12.28 27.70 4.65
CA GLY A 410 13.40 28.51 4.21
C GLY A 410 14.06 28.02 2.92
N CYS A 411 13.97 26.73 2.61
CA CYS A 411 14.60 26.10 1.44
C CYS A 411 13.54 25.52 0.50
N ALA A 412 13.35 26.13 -0.67
CA ALA A 412 12.46 25.58 -1.70
C ALA A 412 13.27 24.82 -2.75
N MET A 413 12.77 23.65 -3.15
CA MET A 413 13.41 22.81 -4.16
C MET A 413 12.41 22.45 -5.28
N VAL A 414 12.82 22.66 -6.51
CA VAL A 414 12.15 22.14 -7.71
C VAL A 414 12.90 20.89 -8.12
N LEU A 415 12.24 19.74 -7.98
CA LEU A 415 12.82 18.44 -8.26
C LEU A 415 12.92 18.18 -9.78
N GLN A 416 13.86 17.36 -10.21
CA GLN A 416 14.03 16.94 -11.62
C GLN A 416 12.73 16.35 -12.18
N LYS A 417 12.03 15.50 -11.41
CA LYS A 417 10.71 14.98 -11.78
C LYS A 417 9.62 15.93 -11.30
N ASN A 418 9.21 16.84 -12.18
CA ASN A 418 8.16 17.80 -11.90
C ASN A 418 6.80 17.13 -11.74
N THR A 419 6.16 17.29 -10.57
CA THR A 419 4.86 16.69 -10.27
C THR A 419 3.83 17.77 -9.94
N LEU A 420 2.68 17.70 -10.64
CA LEU A 420 1.49 18.49 -10.34
C LEU A 420 0.40 17.56 -9.78
N PHE A 421 -0.40 18.09 -8.89
CA PHE A 421 -1.53 17.39 -8.28
C PHE A 421 -2.81 17.67 -9.07
N SER A 422 -3.77 16.75 -8.97
CA SER A 422 -5.12 16.99 -9.49
C SER A 422 -5.75 18.18 -8.78
N GLY A 423 -6.32 19.10 -9.55
CA GLY A 423 -6.89 20.35 -9.05
C GLY A 423 -6.59 21.51 -9.99
N THR A 424 -6.98 22.73 -9.64
CA THR A 424 -6.73 23.89 -10.47
C THR A 424 -5.25 24.31 -10.47
N ILE A 425 -4.82 25.10 -11.45
CA ILE A 425 -3.48 25.72 -11.44
C ILE A 425 -3.30 26.53 -10.16
N ARG A 426 -4.30 27.31 -9.75
CA ARG A 426 -4.30 28.10 -8.52
C ARG A 426 -4.06 27.24 -7.27
N GLU A 427 -4.76 26.12 -7.12
CA GLU A 427 -4.57 25.18 -6.02
C GLU A 427 -3.16 24.59 -6.04
N ASN A 428 -2.65 24.21 -7.21
CA ASN A 428 -1.30 23.72 -7.36
C ASN A 428 -0.23 24.74 -6.95
N LEU A 429 -0.42 26.02 -7.23
CA LEU A 429 0.50 27.08 -6.83
C LEU A 429 0.45 27.37 -5.33
N ARG A 430 -0.74 27.29 -4.70
CA ARG A 430 -0.92 27.44 -3.25
C ARG A 430 -0.22 26.36 -2.40
N TRP A 431 0.25 25.28 -3.01
CA TRP A 431 1.18 24.36 -2.31
C TRP A 431 2.50 25.05 -1.92
N GLY A 432 2.91 26.08 -2.64
CA GLY A 432 4.06 26.90 -2.24
C GLY A 432 3.77 27.73 -1.00
N ARG A 433 2.59 28.39 -0.96
CA ARG A 433 2.10 29.18 0.17
C ARG A 433 0.57 29.24 0.15
N ALA A 434 -0.06 28.63 1.17
CA ALA A 434 -1.51 28.43 1.23
C ALA A 434 -2.32 29.74 1.28
N ASP A 435 -1.80 30.78 1.94
CA ASP A 435 -2.40 32.10 2.13
C ASP A 435 -2.02 33.11 1.03
N ALA A 436 -1.36 32.68 -0.05
CA ALA A 436 -0.96 33.55 -1.14
C ALA A 436 -2.17 34.19 -1.82
N THR A 437 -2.09 35.50 -2.01
CA THR A 437 -3.07 36.29 -2.76
C THR A 437 -2.95 36.00 -4.26
N ASP A 438 -4.02 36.26 -5.02
CA ASP A 438 -4.02 36.05 -6.46
C ASP A 438 -2.96 36.91 -7.16
N ALA A 439 -2.72 38.14 -6.69
CA ALA A 439 -1.67 39.00 -7.21
C ALA A 439 -0.25 38.41 -7.02
N GLU A 440 0.01 37.81 -5.88
CA GLU A 440 1.30 37.13 -5.64
C GLU A 440 1.46 35.87 -6.48
N ILE A 441 0.38 35.13 -6.71
CA ILE A 441 0.35 33.97 -7.62
C ILE A 441 0.69 34.40 -9.03
N GLU A 442 0.05 35.47 -9.55
CA GLU A 442 0.31 36.03 -10.89
C GLU A 442 1.75 36.55 -11.02
N GLU A 443 2.26 37.21 -9.96
CA GLU A 443 3.65 37.68 -9.94
C GLU A 443 4.64 36.54 -10.04
N ALA A 444 4.48 35.49 -9.22
CA ALA A 444 5.31 34.29 -9.27
C ALA A 444 5.23 33.59 -10.64
N CYS A 445 4.05 33.54 -11.27
CA CYS A 445 3.88 32.99 -12.60
C CYS A 445 4.55 33.83 -13.67
N ARG A 446 4.53 35.17 -13.57
CA ARG A 446 5.28 36.05 -14.46
C ARG A 446 6.78 35.84 -14.38
N MET A 447 7.32 35.72 -13.16
CA MET A 447 8.74 35.41 -12.95
C MET A 447 9.13 34.06 -13.56
N ALA A 448 8.28 33.06 -13.44
CA ALA A 448 8.50 31.73 -14.02
C ALA A 448 8.10 31.63 -15.51
N CYS A 449 7.75 32.76 -16.17
CA CYS A 449 7.23 32.79 -17.54
C CYS A 449 6.02 31.85 -17.76
N ALA A 450 5.23 31.61 -16.70
CA ALA A 450 4.06 30.74 -16.76
C ALA A 450 2.78 31.51 -17.12
N ASP A 451 2.66 32.76 -16.75
CA ASP A 451 1.47 33.60 -16.95
C ASP A 451 1.02 33.65 -18.42
N GLU A 452 1.96 33.78 -19.36
CA GLU A 452 1.67 33.86 -20.79
C GLU A 452 0.85 32.68 -21.33
N PHE A 453 1.14 31.47 -20.91
CA PHE A 453 0.39 30.31 -21.37
C PHE A 453 -0.88 30.08 -20.55
N ILE A 454 -0.87 30.44 -19.26
CA ILE A 454 -2.06 30.35 -18.39
C ILE A 454 -3.16 31.23 -18.92
N GLN A 455 -2.85 32.47 -19.31
CA GLN A 455 -3.79 33.42 -19.89
C GLN A 455 -4.41 32.96 -21.23
N ARG A 456 -3.75 32.02 -21.94
CA ARG A 456 -4.26 31.42 -23.17
C ARG A 456 -5.17 30.23 -22.95
N MET A 457 -5.21 29.70 -21.70
CA MET A 457 -6.09 28.58 -21.33
C MET A 457 -7.53 29.12 -21.15
N PRO A 458 -8.55 28.32 -21.50
CA PRO A 458 -9.95 28.76 -21.43
C PRO A 458 -10.36 29.29 -20.06
N ASP A 459 -9.92 28.61 -18.97
CA ASP A 459 -10.27 28.94 -17.61
C ASP A 459 -9.12 29.65 -16.85
N GLY A 460 -8.03 30.04 -17.53
CA GLY A 460 -6.89 30.73 -16.95
C GLY A 460 -6.32 29.97 -15.74
N TYR A 461 -6.19 30.65 -14.59
CA TYR A 461 -5.68 30.07 -13.35
C TYR A 461 -6.59 29.00 -12.72
N ASP A 462 -7.86 28.94 -13.12
CA ASP A 462 -8.82 27.96 -12.64
C ASP A 462 -8.89 26.72 -13.56
N THR A 463 -8.03 26.67 -14.59
CA THR A 463 -7.84 25.47 -15.44
C THR A 463 -7.47 24.27 -14.59
N TYR A 464 -8.22 23.17 -14.77
CA TYR A 464 -8.00 21.92 -14.04
C TYR A 464 -6.78 21.16 -14.58
N ILE A 465 -5.90 20.76 -13.68
CA ILE A 465 -4.74 19.91 -13.95
C ILE A 465 -5.09 18.48 -13.57
N GLU A 466 -4.89 17.55 -14.49
CA GLU A 466 -5.05 16.12 -14.25
C GLU A 466 -3.91 15.55 -13.39
N GLN A 467 -4.11 14.37 -12.84
CA GLN A 467 -3.12 13.68 -12.00
C GLN A 467 -1.75 13.59 -12.70
N GLY A 468 -0.72 14.11 -12.03
CA GLY A 468 0.63 14.17 -12.59
C GLY A 468 0.83 15.20 -13.70
N GLY A 469 -0.18 16.04 -14.00
CA GLY A 469 -0.12 17.07 -15.04
C GLY A 469 -0.07 16.50 -16.45
N THR A 470 -0.84 15.44 -16.75
CA THR A 470 -0.85 14.77 -18.07
C THR A 470 -1.40 15.64 -19.18
N ASN A 471 -2.22 16.62 -18.85
CA ASN A 471 -2.85 17.57 -19.77
C ASN A 471 -2.06 18.87 -20.00
N VAL A 472 -0.83 18.97 -19.49
CA VAL A 472 0.08 20.11 -19.74
C VAL A 472 1.42 19.62 -20.27
N SER A 473 2.09 20.45 -21.09
CA SER A 473 3.40 20.10 -21.64
C SER A 473 4.50 20.06 -20.56
N GLY A 474 5.61 19.37 -20.84
CA GLY A 474 6.75 19.28 -19.92
C GLY A 474 7.27 20.65 -19.48
N GLY A 475 7.45 21.58 -20.43
CA GLY A 475 7.90 22.94 -20.13
C GLY A 475 6.86 23.78 -19.36
N GLN A 476 5.56 23.58 -19.60
CA GLN A 476 4.50 24.21 -18.79
C GLN A 476 4.53 23.68 -17.35
N LYS A 477 4.67 22.36 -17.18
CA LYS A 477 4.78 21.72 -15.87
C LYS A 477 5.98 22.23 -15.08
N GLN A 478 7.14 22.34 -15.73
CA GLN A 478 8.35 22.90 -15.10
C GLN A 478 8.13 24.33 -14.62
N ARG A 479 7.59 25.21 -15.48
CA ARG A 479 7.31 26.62 -15.14
C ARG A 479 6.32 26.75 -13.99
N LEU A 480 5.29 25.90 -13.91
CA LEU A 480 4.37 25.88 -12.77
C LEU A 480 5.06 25.44 -11.47
N CYS A 481 5.95 24.45 -11.53
CA CYS A 481 6.73 24.01 -10.36
C CYS A 481 7.73 25.09 -9.90
N ILE A 482 8.35 25.82 -10.83
CA ILE A 482 9.22 26.98 -10.52
C ILE A 482 8.38 28.09 -9.87
N ALA A 483 7.21 28.45 -10.42
CA ALA A 483 6.32 29.45 -9.83
C ALA A 483 5.89 29.08 -8.41
N ARG A 484 5.57 27.79 -8.17
CA ARG A 484 5.27 27.24 -6.84
C ARG A 484 6.42 27.47 -5.86
N ALA A 485 7.66 27.23 -6.27
CA ALA A 485 8.83 27.41 -5.44
C ALA A 485 9.13 28.90 -5.15
N ILE A 486 8.98 29.77 -6.14
CA ILE A 486 9.13 31.24 -6.00
C ILE A 486 8.10 31.79 -5.02
N LEU A 487 6.85 31.35 -5.10
CA LEU A 487 5.74 31.81 -4.25
C LEU A 487 6.01 31.60 -2.76
N ARG A 488 6.86 30.63 -2.42
CA ARG A 488 7.29 30.36 -1.05
C ARG A 488 8.21 31.46 -0.48
N ARG A 489 8.82 32.32 -1.33
CA ARG A 489 9.81 33.34 -0.98
C ARG A 489 10.96 32.79 -0.12
N PRO A 490 11.65 31.74 -0.59
CA PRO A 490 12.65 31.03 0.21
C PRO A 490 13.94 31.84 0.37
N LYS A 491 14.75 31.49 1.38
CA LYS A 491 16.14 31.98 1.53
C LYS A 491 17.10 31.21 0.62
N VAL A 492 16.80 29.94 0.35
CA VAL A 492 17.53 29.07 -0.58
C VAL A 492 16.57 28.48 -1.60
N LEU A 493 16.83 28.72 -2.89
CA LEU A 493 16.08 28.17 -4.00
C LEU A 493 16.95 27.17 -4.77
N ILE A 494 16.52 25.92 -4.85
CA ILE A 494 17.20 24.84 -5.56
C ILE A 494 16.39 24.49 -6.81
N LEU A 495 17.06 24.55 -7.95
CA LEU A 495 16.50 24.17 -9.27
C LEU A 495 17.27 22.96 -9.79
N ASP A 496 16.72 21.75 -9.60
CA ASP A 496 17.36 20.51 -10.03
C ASP A 496 16.89 20.13 -11.44
N ASP A 497 17.73 20.44 -12.44
CA ASP A 497 17.47 20.21 -13.88
C ASP A 497 16.06 20.66 -14.33
N SER A 498 15.57 21.71 -13.67
CA SER A 498 14.16 22.13 -13.75
C SER A 498 13.84 23.04 -14.94
N THR A 499 14.82 23.29 -15.81
CA THR A 499 14.64 24.06 -17.06
C THR A 499 14.97 23.25 -18.32
N SER A 500 15.29 21.97 -18.20
CA SER A 500 15.70 21.11 -19.33
C SER A 500 14.64 20.95 -20.43
N ALA A 501 13.35 21.02 -20.09
CA ALA A 501 12.25 20.98 -21.05
C ALA A 501 11.75 22.38 -21.48
N VAL A 502 12.44 23.44 -21.07
CA VAL A 502 12.16 24.82 -21.44
C VAL A 502 13.15 25.26 -22.54
N ASP A 503 12.69 26.06 -23.49
CA ASP A 503 13.57 26.63 -24.53
C ASP A 503 14.60 27.59 -23.92
N THR A 504 15.73 27.75 -24.59
CA THR A 504 16.89 28.53 -24.10
C THR A 504 16.53 30.01 -23.83
N ALA A 505 15.64 30.61 -24.63
CA ALA A 505 15.24 32.01 -24.45
C ALA A 505 14.37 32.16 -23.20
N THR A 506 13.44 31.26 -22.97
CA THR A 506 12.60 31.25 -21.77
C THR A 506 13.43 30.94 -20.50
N ASP A 507 14.40 30.00 -20.56
CA ASP A 507 15.33 29.73 -19.45
C ASP A 507 16.12 30.99 -19.06
N ALA A 508 16.69 31.70 -20.04
CA ALA A 508 17.40 32.97 -19.78
C ALA A 508 16.48 34.04 -19.15
N ARG A 509 15.22 34.15 -19.60
CA ARG A 509 14.23 35.06 -18.99
C ARG A 509 13.92 34.69 -17.53
N ILE A 510 13.73 33.40 -17.22
CA ILE A 510 13.49 32.92 -15.86
C ILE A 510 14.67 33.25 -14.97
N ARG A 511 15.91 32.95 -15.40
CA ARG A 511 17.13 33.26 -14.63
C ARG A 511 17.29 34.76 -14.37
N SER A 512 17.07 35.61 -15.39
CA SER A 512 17.11 37.03 -15.23
C SER A 512 16.03 37.54 -14.24
N ALA A 513 14.82 37.02 -14.32
CA ALA A 513 13.74 37.37 -13.41
C ALA A 513 14.09 36.95 -11.95
N LEU A 514 14.63 35.76 -11.75
CA LEU A 514 15.06 35.27 -10.44
C LEU A 514 16.20 36.13 -9.84
N LYS A 515 17.14 36.58 -10.67
CA LYS A 515 18.24 37.44 -10.23
C LYS A 515 17.74 38.80 -9.76
N THR A 516 16.78 39.37 -10.46
CA THR A 516 16.25 40.72 -10.20
C THR A 516 15.22 40.73 -9.06
N ALA A 517 14.30 39.74 -9.04
CA ALA A 517 13.18 39.72 -8.10
C ALA A 517 13.51 39.09 -6.75
N LEU A 518 14.55 38.25 -6.68
CA LEU A 518 14.98 37.53 -5.44
C LEU A 518 16.46 37.80 -5.14
N PRO A 519 16.91 39.05 -4.94
CA PRO A 519 18.33 39.37 -4.79
C PRO A 519 18.96 38.79 -3.52
N GLY A 520 18.17 38.59 -2.44
CA GLY A 520 18.66 38.03 -1.19
C GLY A 520 18.53 36.51 -1.05
N THR A 521 17.99 35.84 -2.08
CA THR A 521 17.85 34.37 -2.08
C THR A 521 19.07 33.73 -2.71
N THR A 522 19.66 32.75 -2.04
CA THR A 522 20.72 31.91 -2.62
C THR A 522 20.10 30.92 -3.60
N LYS A 523 20.64 30.86 -4.82
CA LYS A 523 20.10 30.05 -5.91
C LYS A 523 21.09 28.97 -6.30
N LEU A 524 20.71 27.70 -6.21
CA LEU A 524 21.48 26.58 -6.71
C LEU A 524 20.80 26.05 -7.98
N ILE A 525 21.50 26.06 -9.09
CA ILE A 525 20.98 25.67 -10.40
C ILE A 525 21.79 24.48 -10.89
N ILE A 526 21.21 23.30 -10.84
CA ILE A 526 21.74 22.13 -11.53
C ILE A 526 21.31 22.20 -12.98
N ALA A 527 22.27 22.26 -13.89
CA ALA A 527 22.01 22.29 -15.32
C ALA A 527 22.89 21.30 -16.07
N GLN A 528 22.39 20.82 -17.19
CA GLN A 528 23.15 20.01 -18.13
C GLN A 528 23.87 20.89 -19.18
N ARG A 529 23.36 22.10 -19.43
CA ARG A 529 23.92 23.05 -20.36
C ARG A 529 24.78 24.09 -19.64
N ILE A 530 26.00 24.27 -20.08
CA ILE A 530 26.89 25.29 -19.51
C ILE A 530 26.31 26.70 -19.66
N THR A 531 25.63 26.97 -20.78
CA THR A 531 24.97 28.28 -21.03
C THR A 531 23.94 28.66 -19.97
N SER A 532 23.40 27.71 -19.23
CA SER A 532 22.46 27.97 -18.14
C SER A 532 23.13 28.39 -16.83
N VAL A 533 24.45 28.23 -16.69
CA VAL A 533 25.19 28.51 -15.44
C VAL A 533 26.43 29.35 -15.63
N MET A 534 26.80 29.70 -16.87
CA MET A 534 28.04 30.45 -17.14
C MET A 534 28.06 31.86 -16.52
N ASP A 535 26.88 32.46 -16.27
CA ASP A 535 26.71 33.77 -15.64
C ASP A 535 26.51 33.67 -14.12
N ALA A 536 26.72 32.49 -13.52
CA ALA A 536 26.62 32.28 -12.09
C ALA A 536 27.82 32.93 -11.35
N ASP A 537 27.56 33.35 -10.11
CA ASP A 537 28.62 33.94 -9.26
C ASP A 537 29.68 32.89 -8.92
N MET A 538 29.30 31.62 -8.84
CA MET A 538 30.18 30.47 -8.64
C MET A 538 29.64 29.25 -9.40
N ILE A 539 30.53 28.46 -9.95
CA ILE A 539 30.20 27.18 -10.59
C ILE A 539 30.93 26.07 -9.85
N LEU A 540 30.21 25.01 -9.52
CA LEU A 540 30.72 23.78 -8.95
C LEU A 540 30.72 22.68 -10.01
N VAL A 541 31.85 22.02 -10.17
CA VAL A 541 31.99 20.86 -11.06
C VAL A 541 32.09 19.62 -10.19
N LEU A 542 31.11 18.72 -10.31
CA LEU A 542 31.08 17.43 -9.60
C LEU A 542 31.46 16.31 -10.53
N ASP A 543 32.32 15.43 -10.07
CA ASP A 543 32.64 14.18 -10.72
C ASP A 543 32.82 13.09 -9.67
N ASP A 544 32.16 11.95 -9.89
CA ASP A 544 32.16 10.75 -9.02
C ASP A 544 32.05 11.10 -7.50
N GLY A 545 31.10 11.96 -7.17
CA GLY A 545 30.83 12.36 -5.77
C GLY A 545 31.82 13.32 -5.14
N HIS A 546 32.78 13.87 -5.91
CA HIS A 546 33.75 14.87 -5.46
C HIS A 546 33.52 16.22 -6.13
N VAL A 547 33.87 17.31 -5.45
CA VAL A 547 33.98 18.64 -6.07
C VAL A 547 35.37 18.75 -6.70
N VAL A 548 35.42 18.62 -8.05
CA VAL A 548 36.69 18.66 -8.81
C VAL A 548 37.04 20.04 -9.33
N GLY A 549 36.11 21.00 -9.29
CA GLY A 549 36.36 22.38 -9.69
C GLY A 549 35.34 23.32 -9.05
N GLN A 550 35.86 24.51 -8.62
CA GLN A 550 35.06 25.58 -8.06
C GLN A 550 35.60 26.94 -8.51
N GLY A 551 34.71 27.79 -9.00
CA GLY A 551 35.08 29.14 -9.44
C GLY A 551 34.10 29.75 -10.43
N THR A 552 34.48 30.88 -11.02
CA THR A 552 33.71 31.51 -12.13
C THR A 552 34.00 30.80 -13.44
N HIS A 553 33.17 31.04 -14.46
CA HIS A 553 33.36 30.49 -15.81
C HIS A 553 34.82 30.68 -16.29
N THR A 554 35.36 31.91 -16.20
CA THR A 554 36.72 32.22 -16.66
C THR A 554 37.79 31.42 -15.89
N GLN A 555 37.67 31.33 -14.58
CA GLN A 555 38.59 30.56 -13.72
C GLN A 555 38.56 29.05 -14.06
N LEU A 556 37.38 28.48 -14.24
CA LEU A 556 37.23 27.06 -14.56
C LEU A 556 37.70 26.70 -15.98
N MET A 557 37.61 27.62 -16.92
CA MET A 557 38.18 27.43 -18.26
C MET A 557 39.70 27.27 -18.21
N GLU A 558 40.38 27.91 -17.22
CA GLU A 558 41.83 27.82 -17.04
C GLU A 558 42.23 26.65 -16.16
N SER A 559 41.45 26.35 -15.09
CA SER A 559 41.88 25.45 -14.02
C SER A 559 41.24 24.05 -14.03
N CYS A 560 40.11 23.86 -14.73
CA CYS A 560 39.36 22.60 -14.71
C CYS A 560 39.22 22.01 -16.11
N GLU A 561 39.92 20.90 -16.37
CA GLU A 561 39.93 20.21 -17.66
C GLU A 561 38.52 19.68 -18.00
N ILE A 562 37.85 19.02 -17.06
CA ILE A 562 36.48 18.50 -17.23
C ILE A 562 35.50 19.60 -17.64
N TYR A 563 35.60 20.78 -17.02
CA TYR A 563 34.75 21.91 -17.37
C TYR A 563 34.98 22.39 -18.81
N ARG A 564 36.25 22.49 -19.21
CA ARG A 564 36.65 22.92 -20.54
C ARG A 564 36.18 21.95 -21.63
N GLU A 565 36.40 20.65 -21.43
CA GLU A 565 35.94 19.61 -22.35
C GLU A 565 34.40 19.65 -22.56
N VAL A 566 33.64 19.80 -21.48
CA VAL A 566 32.18 19.92 -21.57
C VAL A 566 31.78 21.19 -22.32
N TYR A 567 32.47 22.31 -22.08
CA TYR A 567 32.21 23.57 -22.78
C TYR A 567 32.50 23.45 -24.27
N GLU A 568 33.67 22.94 -24.67
CA GLU A 568 34.08 22.76 -26.06
C GLU A 568 33.13 21.81 -26.80
N SER A 569 32.80 20.68 -26.20
CA SER A 569 31.85 19.72 -26.77
C SER A 569 30.45 20.32 -27.01
N GLN A 570 29.97 21.18 -26.13
CA GLN A 570 28.67 21.84 -26.29
C GLN A 570 28.71 22.98 -27.32
N GLN A 571 29.85 23.63 -27.54
CA GLN A 571 30.06 24.64 -28.58
C GLN A 571 30.14 24.01 -29.97
N GLU A 572 30.85 22.89 -30.12
CA GLU A 572 30.95 22.15 -31.37
C GLU A 572 29.58 21.61 -31.84
N GLY A 573 28.75 21.13 -30.91
CA GLY A 573 27.38 20.69 -31.21
C GLY A 573 26.47 21.81 -31.74
N VAL A 574 26.67 23.06 -31.29
CA VAL A 574 25.91 24.23 -31.79
C VAL A 574 26.36 24.66 -33.17
N SER A 575 27.64 24.45 -33.53
CA SER A 575 28.16 24.85 -34.86
C SER A 575 27.81 23.89 -36.00
N ILE A 576 27.32 22.70 -35.70
CA ILE A 576 26.90 21.68 -36.70
C ILE A 576 25.43 21.84 -37.09
N ASP A 577 24.60 22.43 -36.22
CA ASP A 577 23.14 22.62 -36.42
C ASP A 577 22.76 24.04 -36.90
N GLY A 578 23.74 24.89 -37.26
CA GLY A 578 23.57 26.28 -37.73
C GLY A 578 23.55 26.46 -39.24
#